data_f0c3f871c1af67e10c7fc63ca37a8cfa
#
_entry.id   f0c3f871c1af67e10c7fc63ca37a8cfa
#
_cell.length_a   1.000
_cell.length_b   1.000
_cell.length_c   1.000
_cell.angle_alpha   90.00
_cell.angle_beta   90.00
_cell.angle_gamma   90.00
#
_symmetry.space_group_name_H-M   'P 1'
#
loop_
_entity.id
_entity.type
_entity.pdbx_description
1 polymer ?
#
loop_
_entity_poly.entity_id
_entity_poly.type
_entity_poly.pdbx_seq_one_letter_code
_entity_poly.pdbx_strand_id
1 'polypeptide(L)'
;MSATEWTAVVPVKKLSAAKSRLRGAVADARHEELALAMMSDTVTSIGACDQVSDVIVVTDDHRAAAVVRALGAYVVADPGGGLNAAMRFGADQVAGPGRRRVVLTGDLPALRPAELGAALLAAGPGRAFVADAAGSGTVLLSCGTGTALDPHFGPGSAAAHAASGARPLTGDWPGLRQDVDTPADLSTVLALGAGKHTCALLRDLGLTAECVPAGRPR
;
A
#
# COMPACT_ATOMS: atom_id res chain seq x y z
N MET A 1 4.10 14.02 -25.28
CA MET A 1 4.44 12.61 -25.03
C MET A 1 3.99 12.34 -23.61
N SER A 2 2.98 11.50 -23.45
CA SER A 2 2.35 11.20 -22.14
C SER A 2 3.42 10.72 -21.17
N ALA A 3 3.46 11.33 -19.98
CA ALA A 3 4.25 10.83 -18.88
C ALA A 3 3.91 9.34 -18.71
N THR A 4 4.92 8.54 -18.44
CA THR A 4 4.80 7.09 -18.27
C THR A 4 3.97 6.80 -17.04
N GLU A 5 2.66 6.66 -17.23
CA GLU A 5 1.68 6.45 -16.18
C GLU A 5 1.75 5.02 -15.65
N TRP A 6 1.54 4.86 -14.36
CA TRP A 6 1.52 3.59 -13.66
C TRP A 6 0.10 3.16 -13.34
N THR A 7 -0.18 1.88 -13.44
CA THR A 7 -1.36 1.27 -12.82
C THR A 7 -0.94 0.66 -11.49
N ALA A 8 -1.52 1.15 -10.42
CA ALA A 8 -1.28 0.66 -9.06
C ALA A 8 -2.24 -0.48 -8.71
N VAL A 9 -1.74 -1.51 -8.03
CA VAL A 9 -2.51 -2.65 -7.55
C VAL A 9 -2.33 -2.79 -6.05
N VAL A 10 -3.42 -2.87 -5.32
CA VAL A 10 -3.45 -3.04 -3.86
C VAL A 10 -4.28 -4.28 -3.51
N PRO A 11 -3.66 -5.37 -3.06
CA PRO A 11 -4.40 -6.52 -2.56
C PRO A 11 -4.91 -6.22 -1.14
N VAL A 12 -6.16 -6.50 -0.89
CA VAL A 12 -6.79 -6.32 0.42
C VAL A 12 -7.47 -7.62 0.82
N LYS A 13 -6.93 -8.28 1.84
CA LYS A 13 -7.52 -9.46 2.45
C LYS A 13 -8.81 -9.10 3.19
N LYS A 14 -9.62 -10.10 3.52
CA LYS A 14 -10.80 -9.90 4.38
C LYS A 14 -10.38 -9.17 5.65
N LEU A 15 -11.09 -8.10 6.01
CA LEU A 15 -10.80 -7.27 7.18
C LEU A 15 -10.77 -8.10 8.47
N SER A 16 -11.63 -9.14 8.57
CA SER A 16 -11.65 -10.07 9.70
C SER A 16 -10.34 -10.85 9.91
N ALA A 17 -9.52 -10.99 8.86
CA ALA A 17 -8.20 -11.63 8.93
C ALA A 17 -7.06 -10.60 9.09
N ALA A 18 -7.40 -9.30 9.09
CA ALA A 18 -6.40 -8.24 9.13
C ALA A 18 -5.93 -7.96 10.56
N LYS A 19 -4.62 -7.67 10.69
CA LYS A 19 -4.02 -6.99 11.84
C LYS A 19 -4.19 -7.66 13.22
N SER A 20 -4.26 -8.99 13.27
CA SER A 20 -4.27 -9.74 14.56
C SER A 20 -3.08 -9.39 15.48
N ARG A 21 -1.99 -8.84 14.94
CA ARG A 21 -0.80 -8.38 15.67
C ARG A 21 -0.94 -6.98 16.28
N LEU A 22 -1.98 -6.23 15.92
CA LEU A 22 -2.30 -4.92 16.53
C LEU A 22 -3.07 -5.05 17.86
N ARG A 23 -3.14 -6.25 18.43
CA ARG A 23 -3.75 -6.47 19.76
C ARG A 23 -3.06 -5.58 20.77
N GLY A 24 -3.88 -4.80 21.49
CA GLY A 24 -3.42 -3.82 22.49
C GLY A 24 -3.28 -2.38 21.97
N ALA A 25 -3.25 -2.14 20.63
CA ALA A 25 -3.29 -0.78 20.09
C ALA A 25 -4.72 -0.21 20.12
N VAL A 26 -5.69 -1.05 19.74
CA VAL A 26 -7.13 -0.76 19.79
C VAL A 26 -7.87 -2.00 20.30
N ALA A 27 -9.09 -1.82 20.82
CA ALA A 27 -9.92 -2.96 21.21
C ALA A 27 -10.13 -3.91 20.01
N ASP A 28 -10.15 -5.22 20.27
CA ASP A 28 -10.23 -6.26 19.21
C ASP A 28 -11.40 -6.03 18.24
N ALA A 29 -12.54 -5.56 18.75
CA ALA A 29 -13.71 -5.24 17.94
C ALA A 29 -13.51 -4.07 16.95
N ARG A 30 -12.43 -3.31 17.07
CA ARG A 30 -12.14 -2.13 16.24
C ARG A 30 -10.97 -2.36 15.26
N HIS A 31 -10.35 -3.54 15.26
CA HIS A 31 -9.24 -3.86 14.34
C HIS A 31 -9.63 -3.78 12.86
N GLU A 32 -10.83 -4.24 12.52
CA GLU A 32 -11.33 -4.14 11.13
C GLU A 32 -11.50 -2.68 10.68
N GLU A 33 -11.97 -1.81 11.59
CA GLU A 33 -12.13 -0.40 11.29
C GLU A 33 -10.77 0.29 11.12
N LEU A 34 -9.78 -0.09 11.94
CA LEU A 34 -8.43 0.44 11.80
C LEU A 34 -7.78 -0.02 10.48
N ALA A 35 -7.91 -1.30 10.14
CA ALA A 35 -7.43 -1.81 8.86
C ALA A 35 -8.10 -1.11 7.67
N LEU A 36 -9.41 -0.88 7.75
CA LEU A 36 -10.17 -0.15 6.74
C LEU A 36 -9.73 1.31 6.62
N ALA A 37 -9.49 1.98 7.74
CA ALA A 37 -9.04 3.38 7.77
C ALA A 37 -7.63 3.51 7.15
N MET A 38 -6.69 2.65 7.52
CA MET A 38 -5.32 2.64 6.98
C MET A 38 -5.32 2.35 5.47
N MET A 39 -6.10 1.36 5.02
CA MET A 39 -6.28 1.06 3.60
C MET A 39 -6.85 2.27 2.85
N SER A 40 -7.85 2.95 3.44
CA SER A 40 -8.45 4.14 2.83
C SER A 40 -7.44 5.28 2.63
N ASP A 41 -6.57 5.51 3.62
CA ASP A 41 -5.49 6.49 3.50
C ASP A 41 -4.47 6.09 2.43
N THR A 42 -4.07 4.81 2.40
CA THR A 42 -3.15 4.27 1.40
C THR A 42 -3.70 4.46 -0.01
N VAL A 43 -4.94 4.01 -0.27
CA VAL A 43 -5.59 4.14 -1.59
C VAL A 43 -5.77 5.60 -1.98
N THR A 44 -6.16 6.48 -1.04
CA THR A 44 -6.28 7.93 -1.29
C THR A 44 -4.94 8.53 -1.71
N SER A 45 -3.86 8.20 -1.03
CA SER A 45 -2.51 8.70 -1.35
C SER A 45 -2.01 8.18 -2.69
N ILE A 46 -2.28 6.91 -3.03
CA ILE A 46 -1.94 6.34 -4.33
C ILE A 46 -2.70 7.07 -5.44
N GLY A 47 -4.01 7.26 -5.30
CA GLY A 47 -4.85 7.95 -6.29
C GLY A 47 -4.53 9.43 -6.47
N ALA A 48 -3.89 10.05 -5.48
CA ALA A 48 -3.42 11.44 -5.55
C ALA A 48 -1.99 11.59 -6.12
N CYS A 49 -1.33 10.49 -6.51
CA CYS A 49 0.01 10.52 -7.09
C CYS A 49 -0.07 10.79 -8.60
N ASP A 50 0.55 11.86 -9.09
CA ASP A 50 0.52 12.28 -10.50
C ASP A 50 1.08 11.23 -11.48
N GLN A 51 1.90 10.28 -11.00
CA GLN A 51 2.43 9.19 -11.80
C GLN A 51 1.49 7.99 -11.91
N VAL A 52 0.37 7.97 -11.16
CA VAL A 52 -0.60 6.86 -11.15
C VAL A 52 -1.85 7.27 -11.92
N SER A 53 -2.19 6.52 -12.97
CA SER A 53 -3.43 6.75 -13.74
C SER A 53 -4.61 5.97 -13.19
N ASP A 54 -4.38 4.77 -12.70
CA ASP A 54 -5.43 3.86 -12.26
C ASP A 54 -5.02 3.13 -10.97
N VAL A 55 -6.00 2.93 -10.09
CA VAL A 55 -5.84 2.12 -8.87
C VAL A 55 -6.77 0.92 -8.96
N ILE A 56 -6.22 -0.28 -8.89
CA ILE A 56 -6.95 -1.55 -8.85
C ILE A 56 -6.82 -2.14 -7.45
N VAL A 57 -7.93 -2.42 -6.81
CA VAL A 57 -7.97 -3.12 -5.52
C VAL A 57 -8.48 -4.53 -5.73
N VAL A 58 -7.68 -5.52 -5.32
CA VAL A 58 -8.03 -6.95 -5.40
C VAL A 58 -8.56 -7.39 -4.05
N THR A 59 -9.86 -7.68 -3.95
CA THR A 59 -10.49 -8.03 -2.67
C THR A 59 -11.82 -8.75 -2.82
N ASP A 60 -12.13 -9.67 -1.90
CA ASP A 60 -13.44 -10.28 -1.68
C ASP A 60 -14.16 -9.70 -0.46
N ASP A 61 -13.59 -8.68 0.20
CA ASP A 61 -14.24 -8.00 1.32
C ASP A 61 -15.21 -6.93 0.82
N HIS A 62 -16.51 -7.13 1.07
CA HIS A 62 -17.55 -6.22 0.59
C HIS A 62 -17.46 -4.80 1.18
N ARG A 63 -17.03 -4.66 2.44
CA ARG A 63 -16.87 -3.35 3.10
C ARG A 63 -15.68 -2.60 2.48
N ALA A 64 -14.54 -3.28 2.36
CA ALA A 64 -13.37 -2.73 1.69
C ALA A 64 -13.69 -2.32 0.25
N ALA A 65 -14.36 -3.21 -0.51
CA ALA A 65 -14.76 -2.94 -1.90
C ALA A 65 -15.67 -1.70 -2.04
N ALA A 66 -16.64 -1.52 -1.14
CA ALA A 66 -17.52 -0.36 -1.15
C ALA A 66 -16.74 0.94 -0.90
N VAL A 67 -15.85 0.94 0.10
CA VAL A 67 -15.06 2.12 0.46
C VAL A 67 -14.09 2.51 -0.66
N VAL A 68 -13.32 1.56 -1.22
CA VAL A 68 -12.33 1.90 -2.25
C VAL A 68 -12.95 2.32 -3.56
N ARG A 69 -14.15 1.80 -3.92
CA ARG A 69 -14.93 2.33 -5.06
C ARG A 69 -15.32 3.80 -4.86
N ALA A 70 -15.74 4.17 -3.66
CA ALA A 70 -16.05 5.56 -3.32
C ALA A 70 -14.81 6.48 -3.38
N LEU A 71 -13.60 5.92 -3.24
CA LEU A 71 -12.33 6.61 -3.42
C LEU A 71 -11.84 6.63 -4.87
N GLY A 72 -12.61 6.07 -5.82
CA GLY A 72 -12.29 6.08 -7.25
C GLY A 72 -11.46 4.89 -7.74
N ALA A 73 -11.21 3.88 -6.91
CA ALA A 73 -10.48 2.69 -7.32
C ALA A 73 -11.38 1.67 -8.05
N TYR A 74 -10.80 0.95 -9.00
CA TYR A 74 -11.41 -0.23 -9.60
C TYR A 74 -11.29 -1.43 -8.65
N VAL A 75 -12.35 -2.20 -8.52
CA VAL A 75 -12.35 -3.38 -7.64
C VAL A 75 -12.52 -4.64 -8.47
N VAL A 76 -11.65 -5.60 -8.24
CA VAL A 76 -11.72 -6.96 -8.81
C VAL A 76 -11.72 -8.00 -7.69
N ALA A 77 -12.37 -9.14 -7.95
CA ALA A 77 -12.42 -10.25 -7.00
C ALA A 77 -11.02 -10.86 -6.78
N ASP A 78 -10.74 -11.31 -5.57
CA ASP A 78 -9.51 -12.05 -5.25
C ASP A 78 -9.57 -13.43 -5.94
N PRO A 79 -8.57 -13.81 -6.77
CA PRO A 79 -8.55 -15.10 -7.44
C PRO A 79 -8.31 -16.29 -6.50
N GLY A 80 -8.02 -16.01 -5.22
CA GLY A 80 -7.51 -16.99 -4.26
C GLY A 80 -6.02 -17.29 -4.44
N GLY A 81 -5.49 -18.21 -3.63
CA GLY A 81 -4.06 -18.58 -3.69
C GLY A 81 -3.13 -17.65 -2.92
N GLY A 82 -3.67 -16.68 -2.17
CA GLY A 82 -2.93 -15.81 -1.26
C GLY A 82 -2.40 -14.51 -1.88
N LEU A 83 -1.61 -13.79 -1.09
CA LEU A 83 -1.18 -12.42 -1.39
C LEU A 83 -0.47 -12.29 -2.74
N ASN A 84 0.51 -13.14 -3.00
CA ASN A 84 1.29 -13.09 -4.25
C ASN A 84 0.43 -13.44 -5.49
N ALA A 85 -0.55 -14.32 -5.33
CA ALA A 85 -1.49 -14.64 -6.41
C ALA A 85 -2.39 -13.45 -6.73
N ALA A 86 -2.92 -12.77 -5.71
CA ALA A 86 -3.75 -11.57 -5.87
C ALA A 86 -2.95 -10.43 -6.54
N MET A 87 -1.71 -10.18 -6.12
CA MET A 87 -0.84 -9.17 -6.73
C MET A 87 -0.54 -9.49 -8.20
N ARG A 88 -0.17 -10.74 -8.49
CA ARG A 88 0.10 -11.19 -9.87
C ARG A 88 -1.15 -11.07 -10.73
N PHE A 89 -2.30 -11.49 -10.22
CA PHE A 89 -3.57 -11.38 -10.95
C PHE A 89 -3.88 -9.92 -11.30
N GLY A 90 -3.86 -9.02 -10.31
CA GLY A 90 -4.15 -7.61 -10.53
C GLY A 90 -3.17 -6.95 -11.52
N ALA A 91 -1.88 -7.26 -11.41
CA ALA A 91 -0.86 -6.66 -12.24
C ALA A 91 -0.81 -7.26 -13.67
N ASP A 92 -0.71 -8.57 -13.79
CA ASP A 92 -0.39 -9.22 -15.07
C ASP A 92 -1.64 -9.55 -15.89
N GLN A 93 -2.78 -9.82 -15.23
CA GLN A 93 -4.02 -10.20 -15.90
C GLN A 93 -5.03 -9.06 -16.01
N VAL A 94 -5.19 -8.23 -14.96
CA VAL A 94 -6.17 -7.13 -14.97
C VAL A 94 -5.58 -5.86 -15.59
N ALA A 95 -4.46 -5.36 -15.06
CA ALA A 95 -3.77 -4.20 -15.63
C ALA A 95 -3.13 -4.52 -16.99
N GLY A 96 -2.58 -5.71 -17.11
CA GLY A 96 -1.98 -6.26 -18.32
C GLY A 96 -0.54 -5.81 -18.58
N PRO A 97 0.19 -6.58 -19.41
CA PRO A 97 1.63 -6.36 -19.66
C PRO A 97 1.94 -5.11 -20.48
N GLY A 98 0.95 -4.52 -21.13
CA GLY A 98 1.12 -3.29 -21.91
C GLY A 98 1.30 -2.03 -21.09
N ARG A 99 1.10 -2.11 -19.77
CA ARG A 99 1.22 -0.99 -18.83
C ARG A 99 2.44 -1.14 -17.91
N ARG A 100 2.90 -0.05 -17.34
CA ARG A 100 3.77 -0.07 -16.16
C ARG A 100 2.91 -0.35 -14.93
N ARG A 101 3.32 -1.29 -14.09
CA ARG A 101 2.52 -1.74 -12.96
C ARG A 101 3.31 -1.65 -11.67
N VAL A 102 2.63 -1.24 -10.62
CA VAL A 102 3.17 -1.21 -9.26
C VAL A 102 2.18 -1.86 -8.31
N VAL A 103 2.64 -2.74 -7.45
CA VAL A 103 1.85 -3.28 -6.35
C VAL A 103 2.35 -2.69 -5.03
N LEU A 104 1.42 -2.35 -4.15
CA LEU A 104 1.71 -1.84 -2.81
C LEU A 104 0.93 -2.65 -1.77
N THR A 105 1.47 -2.74 -0.56
CA THR A 105 0.70 -3.21 0.59
C THR A 105 -0.37 -2.17 0.94
N GLY A 106 -1.49 -2.61 1.53
CA GLY A 106 -2.65 -1.75 1.82
C GLY A 106 -2.62 -1.06 3.18
N ASP A 107 -1.48 -1.05 3.87
CA ASP A 107 -1.33 -0.64 5.26
C ASP A 107 -0.23 0.43 5.46
N LEU A 108 -0.19 1.39 4.54
CA LEU A 108 0.75 2.51 4.51
C LEU A 108 0.03 3.85 4.81
N PRO A 109 -0.56 4.04 6.01
CA PRO A 109 -1.41 5.20 6.28
C PRO A 109 -0.67 6.53 6.35
N ALA A 110 0.67 6.52 6.41
CA ALA A 110 1.51 7.72 6.31
C ALA A 110 2.06 7.98 4.90
N LEU A 111 1.70 7.15 3.90
CA LEU A 111 2.14 7.31 2.52
C LEU A 111 1.81 8.71 1.99
N ARG A 112 2.81 9.35 1.38
CA ARG A 112 2.65 10.63 0.69
C ARG A 112 2.70 10.45 -0.82
N PRO A 113 1.80 11.09 -1.60
CA PRO A 113 1.83 11.03 -3.06
C PRO A 113 3.21 11.38 -3.65
N ALA A 114 3.89 12.37 -3.08
CA ALA A 114 5.22 12.79 -3.54
C ALA A 114 6.30 11.71 -3.33
N GLU A 115 6.26 10.96 -2.20
CA GLU A 115 7.19 9.85 -1.95
C GLU A 115 6.96 8.72 -2.95
N LEU A 116 5.69 8.35 -3.19
CA LEU A 116 5.33 7.37 -4.21
C LEU A 116 5.81 7.81 -5.59
N GLY A 117 5.53 9.05 -5.98
CA GLY A 117 5.95 9.62 -7.25
C GLY A 117 7.47 9.54 -7.45
N ALA A 118 8.24 9.94 -6.42
CA ALA A 118 9.71 9.85 -6.45
C ALA A 118 10.21 8.40 -6.61
N ALA A 119 9.60 7.45 -5.90
CA ALA A 119 9.94 6.02 -6.02
C ALA A 119 9.62 5.49 -7.42
N LEU A 120 8.46 5.85 -7.99
CA LEU A 120 8.05 5.43 -9.34
C LEU A 120 8.94 6.03 -10.45
N LEU A 121 9.39 7.27 -10.29
CA LEU A 121 10.37 7.88 -11.19
C LEU A 121 11.72 7.16 -11.13
N ALA A 122 12.13 6.73 -9.94
CA ALA A 122 13.36 5.96 -9.75
C ALA A 122 13.26 4.50 -10.23
N ALA A 123 12.06 3.93 -10.40
CA ALA A 123 11.87 2.51 -10.67
C ALA A 123 12.46 2.04 -12.02
N GLY A 124 12.40 2.88 -13.07
CA GLY A 124 12.91 2.51 -14.40
C GLY A 124 12.06 1.46 -15.13
N PRO A 125 12.60 0.82 -16.19
CA PRO A 125 11.83 -0.09 -17.05
C PRO A 125 11.77 -1.53 -16.56
N GLY A 126 12.66 -1.94 -15.63
CA GLY A 126 12.72 -3.31 -15.09
C GLY A 126 11.84 -3.51 -13.88
N ARG A 127 12.10 -4.60 -13.13
CA ARG A 127 11.52 -4.79 -11.81
C ARG A 127 12.32 -4.04 -10.76
N ALA A 128 11.61 -3.37 -9.85
CA ALA A 128 12.23 -2.67 -8.73
C ALA A 128 11.33 -2.74 -7.49
N PHE A 129 11.91 -2.67 -6.31
CA PHE A 129 11.15 -2.76 -5.07
C PHE A 129 11.64 -1.75 -4.02
N VAL A 130 10.74 -1.39 -3.10
CA VAL A 130 11.03 -0.63 -1.89
C VAL A 130 10.86 -1.56 -0.69
N ALA A 131 11.89 -1.68 0.12
CA ALA A 131 11.83 -2.43 1.36
C ALA A 131 11.05 -1.64 2.43
N ASP A 132 10.43 -2.36 3.37
CA ASP A 132 9.83 -1.78 4.57
C ASP A 132 10.84 -0.98 5.42
N ALA A 133 10.39 -0.35 6.49
CA ALA A 133 11.25 0.41 7.39
C ALA A 133 12.32 -0.46 8.07
N ALA A 134 11.99 -1.73 8.34
CA ALA A 134 12.92 -2.71 8.92
C ALA A 134 13.93 -3.25 7.89
N GLY A 135 13.70 -3.04 6.59
CA GLY A 135 14.58 -3.52 5.52
C GLY A 135 14.45 -5.02 5.20
N SER A 136 13.53 -5.73 5.84
CA SER A 136 13.35 -7.18 5.68
C SER A 136 12.15 -7.55 4.82
N GLY A 137 11.08 -6.76 4.89
CA GLY A 137 9.87 -6.88 4.07
C GLY A 137 9.92 -6.01 2.82
N THR A 138 8.83 -6.02 2.07
CA THR A 138 8.65 -5.19 0.86
C THR A 138 7.28 -4.52 0.92
N VAL A 139 7.24 -3.23 0.71
CA VAL A 139 6.01 -2.43 0.68
C VAL A 139 5.57 -2.07 -0.74
N LEU A 140 6.51 -2.05 -1.68
CA LEU A 140 6.27 -1.75 -3.08
C LEU A 140 7.10 -2.66 -3.99
N LEU A 141 6.47 -3.23 -5.03
CA LEU A 141 7.14 -3.90 -6.14
C LEU A 141 6.60 -3.36 -7.45
N SER A 142 7.47 -2.97 -8.35
CA SER A 142 7.13 -2.41 -9.66
C SER A 142 7.70 -3.23 -10.81
N CYS A 143 7.04 -3.16 -11.98
CA CYS A 143 7.57 -3.70 -13.23
C CYS A 143 7.19 -2.82 -14.42
N GLY A 144 8.09 -2.72 -15.38
CA GLY A 144 7.85 -2.04 -16.63
C GLY A 144 6.94 -2.82 -17.59
N THR A 145 6.65 -2.22 -18.74
CA THR A 145 5.89 -2.87 -19.81
C THR A 145 6.62 -4.12 -20.32
N GLY A 146 5.84 -5.16 -20.61
CA GLY A 146 6.39 -6.43 -21.11
C GLY A 146 7.07 -7.32 -20.04
N THR A 147 7.23 -6.84 -18.81
CA THR A 147 7.91 -7.56 -17.74
C THR A 147 6.88 -8.14 -16.77
N ALA A 148 6.91 -9.44 -16.47
CA ALA A 148 6.06 -10.03 -15.42
C ALA A 148 6.41 -9.47 -14.04
N LEU A 149 5.41 -9.33 -13.16
CA LEU A 149 5.61 -8.76 -11.82
C LEU A 149 6.49 -9.67 -10.94
N ASP A 150 6.24 -10.97 -10.95
CA ASP A 150 6.95 -11.99 -10.16
C ASP A 150 7.06 -11.65 -8.65
N PRO A 151 5.93 -11.58 -7.93
CA PRO A 151 5.90 -11.15 -6.53
C PRO A 151 6.32 -12.28 -5.58
N HIS A 152 7.13 -11.93 -4.57
CA HIS A 152 7.64 -12.79 -3.50
C HIS A 152 7.38 -12.18 -2.11
N PHE A 153 6.19 -11.60 -1.89
CA PHE A 153 5.82 -11.01 -0.60
C PHE A 153 5.66 -12.07 0.49
N GLY A 154 6.07 -11.72 1.68
CA GLY A 154 6.09 -12.56 2.88
C GLY A 154 7.33 -12.29 3.73
N PRO A 155 7.60 -13.10 4.76
CA PRO A 155 8.80 -12.96 5.58
C PRO A 155 10.08 -12.99 4.73
N GLY A 156 10.96 -12.01 4.91
CA GLY A 156 12.20 -11.89 4.14
C GLY A 156 12.04 -11.50 2.68
N SER A 157 10.91 -10.89 2.32
CA SER A 157 10.56 -10.57 0.92
C SER A 157 11.54 -9.62 0.25
N ALA A 158 12.22 -8.72 0.97
CA ALA A 158 13.24 -7.85 0.38
C ALA A 158 14.40 -8.67 -0.23
N ALA A 159 14.90 -9.66 0.52
CA ALA A 159 15.95 -10.55 0.02
C ALA A 159 15.44 -11.43 -1.14
N ALA A 160 14.20 -11.94 -1.04
CA ALA A 160 13.60 -12.76 -2.08
C ALA A 160 13.42 -11.97 -3.40
N HIS A 161 12.94 -10.72 -3.34
CA HIS A 161 12.83 -9.86 -4.52
C HIS A 161 14.20 -9.53 -5.11
N ALA A 162 15.21 -9.22 -4.29
CA ALA A 162 16.58 -9.00 -4.77
C ALA A 162 17.12 -10.24 -5.47
N ALA A 163 16.97 -11.43 -4.88
CA ALA A 163 17.40 -12.70 -5.46
C ALA A 163 16.69 -13.04 -6.78
N SER A 164 15.43 -12.61 -6.94
CA SER A 164 14.68 -12.77 -8.20
C SER A 164 15.09 -11.76 -9.29
N GLY A 165 16.04 -10.87 -9.02
CA GLY A 165 16.54 -9.86 -9.97
C GLY A 165 15.77 -8.53 -9.96
N ALA A 166 14.89 -8.28 -8.99
CA ALA A 166 14.32 -6.96 -8.80
C ALA A 166 15.34 -6.02 -8.14
N ARG A 167 15.44 -4.80 -8.64
CA ARG A 167 16.40 -3.80 -8.15
C ARG A 167 15.88 -3.10 -6.89
N PRO A 168 16.63 -3.07 -5.78
CA PRO A 168 16.23 -2.29 -4.62
C PRO A 168 16.27 -0.79 -4.94
N LEU A 169 15.24 -0.07 -4.52
CA LEU A 169 15.16 1.37 -4.58
C LEU A 169 15.51 1.95 -3.22
N THR A 170 16.32 3.00 -3.23
CA THR A 170 16.70 3.76 -2.04
C THR A 170 16.28 5.21 -2.21
N GLY A 171 15.73 5.80 -1.14
CA GLY A 171 15.28 7.18 -1.12
C GLY A 171 14.76 7.56 0.27
N ASP A 172 14.59 8.86 0.48
CA ASP A 172 13.98 9.40 1.70
C ASP A 172 12.45 9.39 1.57
N TRP A 173 11.87 8.20 1.82
CA TRP A 173 10.44 7.92 1.71
C TRP A 173 9.90 7.28 2.99
N PRO A 174 9.95 7.98 4.13
CA PRO A 174 9.59 7.39 5.41
C PRO A 174 8.14 6.91 5.46
N GLY A 175 7.18 7.65 4.89
CA GLY A 175 5.79 7.26 4.84
C GLY A 175 5.50 6.10 3.90
N LEU A 176 6.23 5.97 2.79
CA LEU A 176 6.12 4.82 1.88
C LEU A 176 6.67 3.54 2.51
N ARG A 177 7.69 3.63 3.34
CA ARG A 177 8.37 2.47 3.93
C ARG A 177 7.73 1.98 5.23
N GLN A 178 6.89 2.80 5.87
CA GLN A 178 6.31 2.50 7.17
C GLN A 178 4.94 1.85 7.04
N ASP A 179 4.93 0.53 6.96
CA ASP A 179 3.73 -0.28 7.16
C ASP A 179 3.38 -0.41 8.64
N VAL A 180 2.15 -0.83 8.93
CA VAL A 180 1.66 -0.95 10.30
C VAL A 180 1.31 -2.39 10.61
N ASP A 181 2.16 -3.08 11.34
CA ASP A 181 1.92 -4.44 11.84
C ASP A 181 1.77 -4.52 13.36
N THR A 182 2.35 -3.58 14.09
CA THR A 182 2.40 -3.55 15.55
C THR A 182 1.90 -2.21 16.13
N PRO A 183 1.59 -2.13 17.44
CA PRO A 183 1.29 -0.85 18.10
C PRO A 183 2.43 0.17 18.00
N ALA A 184 3.69 -0.27 17.96
CA ALA A 184 4.85 0.60 17.81
C ALA A 184 4.88 1.24 16.42
N ASP A 185 4.54 0.47 15.36
CA ASP A 185 4.45 1.01 13.98
C ASP A 185 3.34 2.05 13.88
N LEU A 186 2.20 1.83 14.54
CA LEU A 186 1.11 2.81 14.59
C LEU A 186 1.58 4.12 15.22
N SER A 187 2.36 4.05 16.30
CA SER A 187 2.95 5.24 16.95
C SER A 187 3.92 5.97 16.00
N THR A 188 4.75 5.22 15.27
CA THR A 188 5.66 5.78 14.27
C THR A 188 4.91 6.47 13.14
N VAL A 189 3.86 5.84 12.62
CA VAL A 189 2.98 6.41 11.59
C VAL A 189 2.32 7.70 12.04
N LEU A 190 1.87 7.77 13.31
CA LEU A 190 1.29 9.00 13.86
C LEU A 190 2.33 10.14 13.93
N ALA A 191 3.56 9.82 14.28
CA ALA A 191 4.66 10.80 14.28
C ALA A 191 5.03 11.28 12.87
N LEU A 192 4.94 10.42 11.85
CA LEU A 192 5.13 10.76 10.43
C LEU A 192 3.96 11.58 9.86
N GLY A 193 2.80 11.53 10.49
CA GLY A 193 1.55 12.14 10.03
C GLY A 193 0.71 11.15 9.22
N ALA A 194 -0.16 10.41 9.91
CA ALA A 194 -1.12 9.50 9.29
C ALA A 194 -2.17 10.26 8.46
N GLY A 195 -2.81 9.55 7.54
CA GLY A 195 -3.88 10.11 6.72
C GLY A 195 -5.16 10.40 7.51
N LYS A 196 -6.09 11.07 6.85
CA LYS A 196 -7.32 11.60 7.48
C LYS A 196 -8.23 10.52 8.07
N HIS A 197 -8.29 9.34 7.43
CA HIS A 197 -9.19 8.26 7.86
C HIS A 197 -8.67 7.60 9.14
N THR A 198 -7.38 7.29 9.20
CA THR A 198 -6.73 6.75 10.40
C THR A 198 -6.80 7.76 11.54
N CYS A 199 -6.49 9.03 11.28
CA CYS A 199 -6.58 10.10 12.27
C CYS A 199 -8.00 10.28 12.81
N ALA A 200 -9.03 10.24 11.98
CA ALA A 200 -10.43 10.37 12.42
C ALA A 200 -10.81 9.22 13.34
N LEU A 201 -10.51 7.98 12.96
CA LEU A 201 -10.80 6.81 13.76
C LEU A 201 -10.11 6.85 15.13
N LEU A 202 -8.81 7.19 15.17
CA LEU A 202 -8.06 7.21 16.43
C LEU A 202 -8.54 8.32 17.38
N ARG A 203 -8.99 9.46 16.84
CA ARG A 203 -9.66 10.51 17.65
C ARG A 203 -10.99 10.03 18.22
N ASP A 204 -11.81 9.34 17.42
CA ASP A 204 -13.09 8.78 17.87
C ASP A 204 -12.89 7.73 18.97
N LEU A 205 -11.74 7.06 18.97
CA LEU A 205 -11.34 6.11 20.01
C LEU A 205 -10.68 6.77 21.24
N GLY A 206 -10.47 8.09 21.22
CA GLY A 206 -9.80 8.81 22.31
C GLY A 206 -8.31 8.48 22.45
N LEU A 207 -7.70 7.91 21.42
CA LEU A 207 -6.30 7.45 21.44
C LEU A 207 -5.29 8.54 21.04
N THR A 208 -5.74 9.61 20.38
CA THR A 208 -4.89 10.76 20.03
C THR A 208 -5.67 12.07 20.13
N ALA A 209 -5.07 13.09 20.75
CA ALA A 209 -5.57 14.47 20.71
C ALA A 209 -5.08 15.24 19.47
N GLU A 210 -3.91 14.87 18.95
CA GLU A 210 -3.19 15.59 17.89
C GLU A 210 -2.76 14.63 16.75
N CYS A 211 -3.69 14.27 15.89
CA CYS A 211 -3.32 13.68 14.62
C CYS A 211 -3.36 14.79 13.56
N VAL A 212 -2.20 15.26 13.14
CA VAL A 212 -2.08 16.24 12.05
C VAL A 212 -2.05 15.47 10.74
N PRO A 213 -3.09 15.58 9.88
CA PRO A 213 -3.08 14.92 8.58
C PRO A 213 -1.88 15.38 7.75
N ALA A 214 -1.19 14.44 7.11
CA ALA A 214 -0.16 14.77 6.13
C ALA A 214 -0.76 15.66 5.04
N GLY A 215 -0.29 16.93 4.89
CA GLY A 215 -0.76 17.76 3.78
C GLY A 215 -1.09 19.23 4.07
N ARG A 216 -0.84 19.77 5.27
CA ARG A 216 -0.81 21.23 5.42
C ARG A 216 0.64 21.70 5.31
N PRO A 217 1.00 22.48 4.27
CA PRO A 217 2.26 23.22 4.28
C PRO A 217 2.20 24.23 5.46
N ARG A 218 3.30 24.32 6.20
CA ARG A 218 3.52 25.43 7.15
C ARG A 218 3.80 26.70 6.38
#